data_07ea3eccd8b379f0c28dd5288423e361
#
_entry.id   07ea3eccd8b379f0c28dd5288423e361
#
_cell.length_a   1.000
_cell.length_b   1.000
_cell.length_c   1.000
_cell.angle_alpha   90.00
_cell.angle_beta   90.00
_cell.angle_gamma   90.00
#
_symmetry.space_group_name_H-M   'P 1'
#
loop_
_entity.id
_entity.type
_entity.pdbx_description
1 polymer ?
#
loop_
_entity_poly.entity_id
_entity_poly.type
_entity_poly.pdbx_seq_one_letter_code
_entity_poly.pdbx_strand_id
1 'polypeptide(L)' 'IDGLTGGLSAENYISITDASRATATRDLHDMVEKGAFIKTGEKKHTRYFVNFV' A
#
# COMPACT_ATOMS: atom_id res chain seq x y z
N ILE A 1 -9.56 -0.86 12.28
CA ILE A 1 -9.43 0.44 12.87
C ILE A 1 -9.48 1.54 11.83
N ASP A 2 -9.73 2.71 12.29
CA ASP A 2 -10.02 3.83 11.40
C ASP A 2 -8.93 4.16 10.42
N GLY A 3 -7.70 3.95 10.81
CA GLY A 3 -6.59 4.27 9.94
C GLY A 3 -6.61 3.52 8.62
N LEU A 4 -7.33 2.42 8.55
CA LEU A 4 -7.38 1.60 7.36
C LEU A 4 -8.63 1.84 6.52
N THR A 5 -9.51 2.69 6.98
CA THR A 5 -10.78 2.91 6.29
C THR A 5 -10.56 3.44 4.88
N GLY A 6 -9.62 4.33 4.70
CA GLY A 6 -9.35 4.91 3.39
C GLY A 6 -8.26 4.20 2.61
N GLY A 7 -7.76 3.11 3.14
CA GLY A 7 -6.68 2.40 2.50
C GLY A 7 -5.33 3.03 2.78
N LEU A 8 -4.27 2.38 2.33
CA LEU A 8 -2.90 2.82 2.54
C LEU A 8 -2.32 3.30 1.22
N SER A 9 -1.79 4.50 1.20
CA SER A 9 -1.10 5.01 0.00
C SER A 9 0.40 4.74 0.12
N ALA A 10 1.08 4.81 -1.02
CA ALA A 10 2.53 4.63 -0.99
C ALA A 10 3.20 5.68 -0.11
N GLU A 11 2.68 6.88 -0.11
CA GLU A 11 3.23 7.95 0.71
C GLU A 11 3.07 7.64 2.19
N ASN A 12 1.94 7.09 2.57
CA ASN A 12 1.73 6.67 3.95
C ASN A 12 2.71 5.58 4.34
N TYR A 13 2.91 4.63 3.44
CA TYR A 13 3.84 3.54 3.70
C TYR A 13 5.26 4.08 3.91
N ILE A 14 5.68 5.03 3.07
CA ILE A 14 6.99 5.65 3.21
C ILE A 14 7.11 6.35 4.56
N SER A 15 6.06 7.05 4.95
CA SER A 15 6.06 7.79 6.22
C SER A 15 6.17 6.84 7.41
N ILE A 16 5.52 5.69 7.33
CA ILE A 16 5.54 4.72 8.43
C ILE A 16 6.86 3.99 8.52
N THR A 17 7.40 3.59 7.38
CA THR A 17 8.59 2.73 7.35
C THR A 17 9.87 3.49 7.11
N ASP A 18 9.78 4.75 6.76
CA ASP A 18 10.95 5.58 6.44
C ASP A 18 11.74 5.00 5.28
N ALA A 19 11.09 4.24 4.41
CA ALA A 19 11.74 3.66 3.24
C ALA A 19 11.77 4.67 2.11
N SER A 20 12.67 4.46 1.15
CA SER A 20 12.68 5.30 -0.03
C SER A 20 11.45 4.98 -0.88
N ARG A 21 11.10 5.90 -1.76
CA ARG A 21 9.93 5.69 -2.62
C ARG A 21 10.09 4.44 -3.49
N ALA A 22 11.29 4.23 -3.99
CA ALA A 22 11.53 3.05 -4.83
C ALA A 22 11.33 1.77 -4.03
N THR A 23 11.86 1.73 -2.81
CA THR A 23 11.71 0.56 -1.95
C THR A 23 10.25 0.34 -1.57
N ALA A 24 9.57 1.42 -1.22
CA ALA A 24 8.16 1.32 -0.82
C ALA A 24 7.30 0.81 -1.96
N THR A 25 7.49 1.34 -3.16
CA THR A 25 6.72 0.91 -4.32
C THR A 25 6.95 -0.55 -4.60
N ARG A 26 8.19 -0.99 -4.51
CA ARG A 26 8.56 -2.36 -4.75
C ARG A 26 7.92 -3.29 -3.73
N ASP A 27 8.00 -2.92 -2.46
CA ASP A 27 7.42 -3.73 -1.40
C ASP A 27 5.91 -3.85 -1.54
N LEU A 28 5.24 -2.73 -1.84
CA LEU A 28 3.80 -2.76 -1.99
C LEU A 28 3.39 -3.61 -3.18
N HIS A 29 4.13 -3.50 -4.27
CA HIS A 29 3.85 -4.31 -5.45
C HIS A 29 4.01 -5.79 -5.14
N ASP A 30 5.05 -6.13 -4.41
CA ASP A 30 5.31 -7.52 -4.03
C ASP A 30 4.18 -8.06 -3.16
N MET A 31 3.69 -7.25 -2.23
CA MET A 31 2.60 -7.65 -1.36
C MET A 31 1.31 -7.90 -2.15
N VAL A 32 1.07 -7.09 -3.18
CA VAL A 32 -0.10 -7.28 -4.02
C VAL A 32 0.01 -8.59 -4.79
N GLU A 33 1.20 -8.87 -5.32
CA GLU A 33 1.41 -10.11 -6.06
C GLU A 33 1.23 -11.34 -5.19
N LYS A 34 1.59 -11.23 -3.92
CA LYS A 34 1.46 -12.34 -3.00
C LYS A 34 0.05 -12.47 -2.43
N GLY A 35 -0.83 -11.54 -2.77
CA GLY A 35 -2.19 -11.59 -2.29
C GLY A 35 -2.38 -11.03 -0.90
N ALA A 36 -1.35 -10.40 -0.34
CA ALA A 36 -1.46 -9.82 0.99
C ALA A 36 -2.21 -8.49 0.97
N PHE A 37 -2.09 -7.75 -0.12
CA PHE A 37 -2.75 -6.47 -0.29
C PHE A 37 -3.60 -6.49 -1.54
N ILE A 38 -4.65 -5.66 -1.54
CA ILE A 38 -5.48 -5.42 -2.71
C ILE A 38 -5.22 -3.99 -3.16
N LYS A 39 -4.87 -3.83 -4.42
CA LYS A 39 -4.58 -2.51 -4.98
C LYS A 39 -5.81 -1.97 -5.68
N THR A 40 -6.20 -0.75 -5.36
CA THR A 40 -7.32 -0.09 -6.03
C THR A 40 -6.86 1.26 -6.53
N GLY A 41 -7.55 1.77 -7.55
CA GLY A 41 -7.22 3.06 -8.13
C GLY A 41 -5.98 2.99 -8.96
N GLU A 42 -5.52 4.15 -9.42
CA GLU A 42 -4.31 4.22 -10.23
C GLU A 42 -3.62 5.55 -10.02
N LYS A 43 -2.35 5.55 -10.30
CA LYS A 43 -1.49 6.72 -10.17
C LYS A 43 -1.60 7.28 -8.76
N LYS A 44 -1.86 8.57 -8.61
CA LYS A 44 -1.89 9.17 -7.29
C LYS A 44 -3.13 8.82 -6.49
N HIS A 45 -4.07 8.13 -7.10
CA HIS A 45 -5.27 7.67 -6.39
C HIS A 45 -5.14 6.23 -5.94
N THR A 46 -3.98 5.63 -6.12
CA THR A 46 -3.75 4.25 -5.74
C THR A 46 -3.81 4.09 -4.24
N ARG A 47 -4.54 3.06 -3.80
CA ARG A 47 -4.66 2.70 -2.40
C ARG A 47 -4.47 1.21 -2.23
N TYR A 48 -3.91 0.84 -1.11
CA TYR A 48 -3.68 -0.57 -0.82
C TYR A 48 -4.45 -0.96 0.42
N PHE A 49 -5.19 -2.05 0.34
CA PHE A 49 -5.99 -2.55 1.44
C PHE A 49 -5.51 -3.93 1.82
N VAL A 50 -5.59 -4.24 3.11
CA VAL A 50 -5.22 -5.57 3.57
C VAL A 50 -6.26 -6.55 3.04
N ASN A 51 -5.77 -7.66 2.50
CA ASN A 51 -6.64 -8.69 1.94
C ASN A 51 -6.99 -9.70 3.03
N PHE A 52 -8.16 -9.55 3.59
CA PHE A 52 -8.67 -10.51 4.57
C PHE A 52 -9.40 -11.61 3.83
N VAL A 53 -8.82 -12.76 3.80
CA VAL A 53 -9.41 -13.89 3.07
C VAL A 53 -9.98 -14.91 4.01
#